data_0205a8995542ad4c7fdb131815d6d84c
#
_entry.id   0205a8995542ad4c7fdb131815d6d84c
#
_cell.length_a   1.000
_cell.length_b   1.000
_cell.length_c   1.000
_cell.angle_alpha   90.00
_cell.angle_beta   90.00
_cell.angle_gamma   90.00
#
_symmetry.space_group_name_H-M   'P 1'
#
loop_
_entity.id
_entity.type
_entity.pdbx_description
1 polymer ?
#
loop_
_entity_poly.entity_id
_entity_poly.type
_entity_poly.pdbx_seq_one_letter_code
_entity_poly.pdbx_strand_id
1 'polypeptide(L)' 'MDIIEAKRNLETLERDRSRLMNYSHLFSSYAFREACSAELRKINKQIHGIEEQLNAESQKTR' A
#
# COMPACT_ATOMS: atom_id res chain seq x y z
N MET A 1 -14.28 -11.45 5.99
CA MET A 1 -13.12 -11.11 5.16
C MET A 1 -12.18 -12.31 5.05
N ASP A 2 -11.71 -12.59 3.86
CA ASP A 2 -10.74 -13.66 3.63
C ASP A 2 -9.33 -13.15 3.95
N ILE A 3 -8.72 -13.74 4.99
CA ILE A 3 -7.40 -13.32 5.46
C ILE A 3 -6.32 -13.58 4.40
N ILE A 4 -6.44 -14.69 3.69
CA ILE A 4 -5.46 -15.03 2.64
C ILE A 4 -5.52 -14.02 1.51
N GLU A 5 -6.71 -13.65 1.09
CA GLU A 5 -6.90 -12.64 0.05
C GLU A 5 -6.41 -11.27 0.51
N ALA A 6 -6.69 -10.90 1.76
CA ALA A 6 -6.24 -9.64 2.32
C ALA A 6 -4.72 -9.55 2.36
N LYS A 7 -4.05 -10.62 2.76
CA LYS A 7 -2.59 -10.66 2.79
C LYS A 7 -1.99 -10.56 1.39
N ARG A 8 -2.62 -11.22 0.42
CA ARG A 8 -2.19 -11.17 -0.97
C ARG A 8 -2.33 -9.75 -1.54
N ASN A 9 -3.44 -9.09 -1.23
CA ASN A 9 -3.67 -7.70 -1.64
C ASN A 9 -2.64 -6.77 -0.99
N LEU A 10 -2.33 -7.02 0.26
CA LEU A 10 -1.31 -6.24 0.98
C LEU A 10 0.05 -6.36 0.32
N GLU A 11 0.46 -7.59 -0.04
CA GLU A 11 1.73 -7.82 -0.74
C GLU A 11 1.77 -7.07 -2.07
N THR A 12 0.68 -7.12 -2.84
CA THR A 12 0.59 -6.41 -4.11
C THR A 12 0.74 -4.90 -3.92
N LEU A 13 0.07 -4.35 -2.92
CA LEU A 13 0.14 -2.92 -2.63
C LEU A 13 1.53 -2.51 -2.17
N GLU A 14 2.18 -3.31 -1.35
CA GLU A 14 3.54 -3.03 -0.90
C GLU A 14 4.53 -3.08 -2.07
N ARG A 15 4.33 -4.01 -2.99
CA ARG A 15 5.16 -4.11 -4.20
C ARG A 15 4.97 -2.89 -5.09
N ASP A 16 3.73 -2.46 -5.28
CA ASP A 16 3.43 -1.27 -6.07
C ASP A 16 4.03 -0.02 -5.43
N ARG A 17 3.94 0.08 -4.10
CA ARG A 17 4.54 1.19 -3.37
C ARG A 17 6.05 1.25 -3.61
N SER A 18 6.74 0.13 -3.49
CA SER A 18 8.18 0.06 -3.72
C SER A 18 8.54 0.46 -5.14
N ARG A 19 7.76 0.00 -6.10
CA ARG A 19 7.98 0.34 -7.52
C ARG A 19 7.84 1.84 -7.75
N LEU A 20 6.81 2.46 -7.19
CA LEU A 20 6.60 3.90 -7.32
C LEU A 20 7.72 4.70 -6.66
N MET A 21 8.21 4.25 -5.51
CA MET A 21 9.32 4.91 -4.85
C MET A 21 10.58 4.85 -5.69
N ASN A 22 10.84 3.72 -6.35
CA ASN A 22 11.98 3.59 -7.26
C ASN A 22 11.85 4.52 -8.46
N TYR A 23 10.66 4.59 -9.07
CA TYR A 23 10.43 5.49 -10.19
C TYR A 23 10.61 6.94 -9.79
N SER A 24 10.17 7.31 -8.58
CA SER A 24 10.34 8.66 -8.08
C SER A 24 11.82 9.06 -7.97
N HIS A 25 12.70 8.10 -7.67
CA HIS A 25 14.13 8.35 -7.64
C HIS A 25 14.75 8.50 -9.02
N LEU A 26 14.22 7.76 -10.00
CA LEU A 26 14.79 7.74 -11.35
C LEU A 26 14.42 8.97 -12.17
N PHE A 27 13.27 9.56 -11.90
CA PHE A 27 12.75 10.69 -12.68
C PHE A 27 12.69 11.93 -11.81
N SER A 28 13.32 13.00 -12.26
CA SER A 28 13.42 14.26 -11.50
C SER A 28 12.36 15.28 -11.86
N SER A 29 11.42 14.95 -12.74
CA SER A 29 10.33 15.86 -13.11
C SER A 29 9.42 16.12 -11.91
N TYR A 30 9.15 17.41 -11.64
CA TYR A 30 8.27 17.79 -10.56
C TYR A 30 6.87 17.21 -10.71
N ALA A 31 6.31 17.30 -11.92
CA ALA A 31 4.98 16.77 -12.22
C ALA A 31 4.89 15.27 -11.97
N PHE A 32 5.93 14.54 -12.36
CA PHE A 32 5.98 13.09 -12.16
C PHE A 32 6.06 12.76 -10.66
N ARG A 33 6.88 13.49 -9.93
CA ARG A 33 7.03 13.26 -8.48
C ARG A 33 5.73 13.56 -7.73
N GLU A 34 5.02 14.61 -8.15
CA GLU A 34 3.71 14.94 -7.57
C GLU A 34 2.68 13.82 -7.83
N ALA A 35 2.66 13.29 -9.06
CA ALA A 35 1.77 12.19 -9.40
C ALA A 35 2.11 10.95 -8.57
N CYS A 36 3.39 10.63 -8.40
CA CYS A 36 3.82 9.51 -7.58
C CYS A 36 3.44 9.69 -6.12
N SER A 37 3.58 10.91 -5.59
CA SER A 37 3.20 11.20 -4.21
C SER A 37 1.71 10.98 -3.97
N ALA A 38 0.87 11.39 -4.91
CA ALA A 38 -0.57 11.21 -4.81
C ALA A 38 -0.93 9.72 -4.81
N GLU A 39 -0.30 8.94 -5.69
CA GLU A 39 -0.51 7.50 -5.74
C GLU A 39 -0.01 6.80 -4.47
N LEU A 40 1.13 7.22 -3.96
CA LEU A 40 1.69 6.67 -2.73
C LEU A 40 0.75 6.90 -1.54
N ARG A 41 0.13 8.06 -1.45
CA ARG A 41 -0.84 8.34 -0.40
C ARG A 41 -2.04 7.39 -0.48
N LYS A 42 -2.54 7.16 -1.68
CA LYS A 42 -3.64 6.21 -1.91
C LYS A 42 -3.25 4.81 -1.46
N ILE A 43 -2.08 4.35 -1.91
CA ILE A 43 -1.61 3.00 -1.61
C ILE A 43 -1.39 2.85 -0.11
N ASN A 44 -0.77 3.82 0.54
CA ASN A 44 -0.55 3.78 1.99
C ASN A 44 -1.87 3.72 2.76
N LYS A 45 -2.87 4.46 2.31
CA LYS A 45 -4.19 4.45 2.94
C LYS A 45 -4.84 3.07 2.81
N GLN A 46 -4.72 2.44 1.64
CA GLN A 46 -5.24 1.10 1.41
C GLN A 46 -4.51 0.06 2.26
N ILE A 47 -3.19 0.15 2.35
CA ILE A 47 -2.39 -0.74 3.18
C ILE A 47 -2.83 -0.63 4.64
N HIS A 48 -2.97 0.59 5.12
CA HIS A 48 -3.41 0.86 6.50
C HIS A 48 -4.76 0.24 6.79
N GLY A 49 -5.71 0.40 5.87
CA GLY A 49 -7.04 -0.18 6.03
C GLY A 49 -6.99 -1.71 6.14
N ILE A 50 -6.20 -2.35 5.30
CA ILE A 50 -6.05 -3.81 5.33
C ILE A 50 -5.38 -4.25 6.63
N GLU A 51 -4.33 -3.55 7.05
CA GLU A 51 -3.64 -3.87 8.30
C GLU A 51 -4.55 -3.75 9.51
N GLU A 52 -5.38 -2.72 9.54
CA GLU A 52 -6.36 -2.54 10.62
C GLU A 52 -7.37 -3.67 10.66
N GLN A 53 -7.85 -4.11 9.48
CA GLN A 53 -8.78 -5.21 9.39
C GLN A 53 -8.16 -6.52 9.85
N LEU A 54 -6.91 -6.78 9.45
CA LEU A 54 -6.19 -7.97 9.89
C LEU A 54 -5.97 -7.97 11.40
N ASN A 55 -5.65 -6.83 11.98
CA ASN A 55 -5.51 -6.69 13.43
C ASN A 55 -6.81 -6.97 14.15
N ALA A 56 -7.92 -6.44 13.63
CA ALA A 56 -9.23 -6.66 14.23
C ALA A 56 -9.60 -8.14 14.21
N GLU A 57 -9.34 -8.82 13.09
CA GLU A 57 -9.61 -10.26 12.98
C GLU A 57 -8.73 -11.06 13.95
N SER A 58 -7.47 -10.68 14.07
CA SER A 58 -6.55 -11.34 15.00
C SER A 58 -6.99 -11.20 16.45
N GLN A 59 -7.54 -10.04 16.81
CA GLN A 59 -8.04 -9.79 18.16
C GLN A 59 -9.32 -10.54 18.45
N LYS A 60 -10.14 -10.77 17.43
CA LYS A 60 -11.41 -11.49 17.60
C LYS A 60 -11.25 -12.97 17.92
N THR A 61 -10.12 -13.54 17.56
CA THR A 61 -9.87 -14.98 17.76
C THR A 61 -9.41 -15.33 19.16
N ARG A 62 -9.35 -14.38 20.06
CA ARG A 62 -8.99 -14.64 21.45
C ARG A 62 -10.21 -14.94 22.32
#